data_99d5a27d3126710b9cf74e54a44ba081
#
_entry.id   99d5a27d3126710b9cf74e54a44ba081
#
_cell.length_a   1.000
_cell.length_b   1.000
_cell.length_c   1.000
_cell.angle_alpha   90.00
_cell.angle_beta   90.00
_cell.angle_gamma   90.00
#
_symmetry.space_group_name_H-M   'P 1'
#
loop_
_entity.id
_entity.type
_entity.pdbx_description
1 polymer ?
#
loop_
_entity_poly.entity_id
_entity_poly.type
_entity_poly.pdbx_seq_one_letter_code
_entity_poly.pdbx_strand_id
1 'polypeptide(L)'
;YVNSTVPFDESIERLRDLFRGRLKLLYMAPEKLEPTYFTDCLSKVPLSMVFIDEAHCVSQWGHDFRPSYRKIKTFIDTLPAKPVVTAFTATATSLVEEDMKRSLGLGKAAVFRTGLDRPNLSFRVIHGADRKDFILRYVQNHGKESGIIYCATRKAVDEIYEMLASRKIKAGRYHAGMEDGARKKGQEDFSFDRIHVMVATNAFGMGIDKSNVRYVLHYQMPKSMETYYQEAGRAGRDGAKAECILLYSGQDVGIQRYLIESGNQTDGQKQMDYDRLYAMDGYCSTTGCLRNYILNYFGETADETCGRCGNCESGRGKVDITDEAVLIFRTVRSLKERYGAGV
;
A
#
# COMPACT_ATOMS: atom_id res chain seq x y z
N TYR A 1 2.90 -24.34 2.14
CA TYR A 1 3.59 -23.23 1.46
C TYR A 1 5.10 -23.51 1.40
N VAL A 2 5.77 -22.89 0.41
CA VAL A 2 7.23 -22.93 0.23
C VAL A 2 7.73 -21.52 0.03
N ASN A 3 8.54 -21.02 0.97
CA ASN A 3 9.16 -19.70 0.92
C ASN A 3 10.57 -19.73 1.53
N SER A 4 11.20 -18.58 1.71
CA SER A 4 12.57 -18.49 2.27
C SER A 4 12.68 -18.88 3.75
N THR A 5 11.58 -18.88 4.50
CA THR A 5 11.57 -19.21 5.93
C THR A 5 11.39 -20.72 6.21
N VAL A 6 11.03 -21.50 5.18
CA VAL A 6 10.85 -22.96 5.29
C VAL A 6 12.20 -23.64 5.04
N PRO A 7 12.66 -24.52 5.94
CA PRO A 7 13.87 -25.31 5.75
C PRO A 7 13.84 -26.10 4.42
N PHE A 8 15.02 -26.30 3.84
CA PHE A 8 15.12 -26.96 2.54
C PHE A 8 14.52 -28.38 2.55
N ASP A 9 14.83 -29.18 3.56
CA ASP A 9 14.35 -30.58 3.68
C ASP A 9 12.82 -30.63 3.79
N GLU A 10 12.22 -29.74 4.57
CA GLU A 10 10.77 -29.62 4.70
C GLU A 10 10.12 -29.18 3.37
N SER A 11 10.76 -28.27 2.64
CA SER A 11 10.31 -27.86 1.32
C SER A 11 10.33 -29.04 0.33
N ILE A 12 11.35 -29.90 0.39
CA ILE A 12 11.44 -31.11 -0.43
C ILE A 12 10.32 -32.11 -0.08
N GLU A 13 10.03 -32.29 1.21
CA GLU A 13 8.95 -33.16 1.64
C GLU A 13 7.59 -32.69 1.13
N ARG A 14 7.32 -31.41 1.21
CA ARG A 14 6.09 -30.79 0.64
C ARG A 14 5.98 -31.00 -0.87
N LEU A 15 7.08 -30.92 -1.60
CA LEU A 15 7.09 -31.24 -3.05
C LEU A 15 6.81 -32.71 -3.32
N ARG A 16 7.36 -33.63 -2.51
CA ARG A 16 7.06 -35.05 -2.62
C ARG A 16 5.58 -35.37 -2.38
N ASP A 17 4.97 -34.67 -1.41
CA ASP A 17 3.55 -34.84 -1.13
C ASP A 17 2.67 -34.25 -2.24
N LEU A 18 3.09 -33.14 -2.86
CA LEU A 18 2.45 -32.62 -4.06
C LEU A 18 2.52 -33.64 -5.21
N PHE A 19 3.69 -34.19 -5.47
CA PHE A 19 3.90 -35.17 -6.53
C PHE A 19 3.07 -36.48 -6.30
N ARG A 20 2.89 -36.86 -5.06
CA ARG A 20 2.02 -37.99 -4.68
C ARG A 20 0.54 -37.67 -4.70
N GLY A 21 0.15 -36.44 -5.07
CA GLY A 21 -1.25 -35.98 -5.08
C GLY A 21 -1.87 -35.81 -3.70
N ARG A 22 -1.09 -35.81 -2.64
CA ARG A 22 -1.55 -35.58 -1.26
C ARG A 22 -1.86 -34.10 -1.02
N LEU A 23 -1.14 -33.19 -1.70
CA LEU A 23 -1.40 -31.76 -1.68
C LEU A 23 -2.15 -31.34 -2.94
N LYS A 24 -3.19 -30.55 -2.78
CA LYS A 24 -4.01 -30.00 -3.87
C LYS A 24 -3.66 -28.55 -4.18
N LEU A 25 -3.12 -27.84 -3.20
CA LEU A 25 -2.71 -26.44 -3.30
C LEU A 25 -1.28 -26.30 -2.78
N LEU A 26 -0.48 -25.54 -3.52
CA LEU A 26 0.87 -25.13 -3.12
C LEU A 26 0.99 -23.62 -3.20
N TYR A 27 1.22 -22.96 -2.07
CA TYR A 27 1.60 -21.54 -2.03
C TYR A 27 3.12 -21.45 -2.10
N MET A 28 3.62 -20.66 -3.02
CA MET A 28 5.06 -20.50 -3.26
C MET A 28 5.44 -19.04 -3.46
N ALA A 29 6.55 -18.65 -2.85
CA ALA A 29 7.13 -17.33 -3.13
C ALA A 29 7.82 -17.34 -4.51
N PRO A 30 7.67 -16.29 -5.34
CA PRO A 30 8.23 -16.25 -6.71
C PRO A 30 9.76 -16.32 -6.73
N GLU A 31 10.45 -16.00 -5.64
CA GLU A 31 11.89 -16.16 -5.48
C GLU A 31 12.35 -17.62 -5.60
N LYS A 32 11.46 -18.57 -5.31
CA LYS A 32 11.73 -20.02 -5.44
C LYS A 32 11.62 -20.54 -6.87
N LEU A 33 11.20 -19.69 -7.82
CA LEU A 33 11.14 -20.00 -9.26
C LEU A 33 12.48 -19.80 -9.99
N GLU A 34 13.57 -19.60 -9.30
CA GLU A 34 14.89 -19.69 -9.92
C GLU A 34 15.15 -21.11 -10.42
N PRO A 35 15.93 -21.29 -11.53
CA PRO A 35 16.27 -22.61 -12.04
C PRO A 35 16.94 -23.42 -10.93
N THR A 36 16.20 -24.30 -10.34
CA THR A 36 16.60 -25.08 -9.18
C THR A 36 15.89 -26.42 -9.24
N TYR A 37 16.31 -27.33 -8.39
CA TYR A 37 15.64 -28.59 -8.16
C TYR A 37 14.11 -28.45 -7.98
N PHE A 38 13.65 -27.33 -7.41
CA PHE A 38 12.22 -27.05 -7.22
C PHE A 38 11.46 -26.87 -8.52
N THR A 39 11.97 -26.06 -9.44
CA THR A 39 11.31 -25.84 -10.73
C THR A 39 11.33 -27.10 -11.58
N ASP A 40 12.40 -27.88 -11.55
CA ASP A 40 12.50 -29.16 -12.24
C ASP A 40 11.50 -30.20 -11.70
N CYS A 41 11.29 -30.23 -10.39
CA CYS A 41 10.27 -31.07 -9.79
C CYS A 41 8.85 -30.60 -10.15
N LEU A 42 8.57 -29.31 -10.05
CA LEU A 42 7.26 -28.74 -10.34
C LEU A 42 6.87 -28.89 -11.83
N SER A 43 7.85 -28.81 -12.73
CA SER A 43 7.60 -29.01 -14.17
C SER A 43 7.08 -30.41 -14.51
N LYS A 44 7.27 -31.40 -13.63
CA LYS A 44 6.78 -32.77 -13.79
C LYS A 44 5.40 -33.01 -13.17
N VAL A 45 4.86 -32.03 -12.45
CA VAL A 45 3.53 -32.12 -11.85
C VAL A 45 2.48 -31.55 -12.80
N PRO A 46 1.37 -32.26 -13.08
CA PRO A 46 0.30 -31.72 -13.92
C PRO A 46 -0.46 -30.64 -13.14
N LEU A 47 -0.02 -29.38 -13.29
CA LEU A 47 -0.68 -28.24 -12.67
C LEU A 47 -1.92 -27.87 -13.50
N SER A 48 -3.09 -27.88 -12.88
CA SER A 48 -4.34 -27.46 -13.53
C SER A 48 -4.49 -25.94 -13.61
N MET A 49 -4.03 -25.24 -12.56
CA MET A 49 -4.16 -23.80 -12.43
C MET A 49 -2.93 -23.16 -11.76
N VAL A 50 -2.62 -21.95 -12.16
CA VAL A 50 -1.64 -21.08 -11.52
C VAL A 50 -2.30 -19.77 -11.15
N PHE A 51 -2.30 -19.44 -9.88
CA PHE A 51 -2.80 -18.17 -9.34
C PHE A 51 -1.62 -17.25 -9.03
N ILE A 52 -1.62 -16.06 -9.59
CA ILE A 52 -0.59 -15.05 -9.37
C ILE A 52 -1.22 -13.93 -8.56
N ASP A 53 -0.92 -13.90 -7.27
CA ASP A 53 -1.35 -12.82 -6.39
C ASP A 53 -0.38 -11.63 -6.49
N GLU A 54 -0.87 -10.42 -6.21
CA GLU A 54 -0.13 -9.16 -6.35
C GLU A 54 0.59 -9.06 -7.71
N ALA A 55 -0.12 -9.45 -8.77
CA ALA A 55 0.46 -9.58 -10.12
C ALA A 55 1.06 -8.26 -10.66
N HIS A 56 0.67 -7.10 -10.12
CA HIS A 56 1.27 -5.81 -10.44
C HIS A 56 2.79 -5.77 -10.16
N CYS A 57 3.29 -6.65 -9.27
CA CYS A 57 4.72 -6.77 -8.98
C CYS A 57 5.58 -7.21 -10.19
N VAL A 58 4.97 -7.76 -11.25
CA VAL A 58 5.70 -8.11 -12.49
C VAL A 58 6.06 -6.88 -13.32
N SER A 59 5.30 -5.80 -13.15
CA SER A 59 5.44 -4.57 -13.94
C SER A 59 6.50 -3.65 -13.35
N GLN A 60 7.43 -3.19 -14.21
CA GLN A 60 8.37 -2.12 -13.84
C GLN A 60 7.67 -0.80 -13.56
N TRP A 61 6.47 -0.62 -14.11
CA TRP A 61 5.60 0.53 -13.92
C TRP A 61 4.76 0.42 -12.63
N GLY A 62 4.82 -0.73 -11.93
CA GLY A 62 4.17 -0.95 -10.65
C GLY A 62 4.91 -0.28 -9.48
N HIS A 63 4.20 0.01 -8.42
CA HIS A 63 4.75 0.65 -7.20
C HIS A 63 5.61 -0.31 -6.33
N ASP A 64 5.53 -1.62 -6.57
CA ASP A 64 6.27 -2.68 -5.86
C ASP A 64 6.82 -3.69 -6.87
N PHE A 65 7.64 -3.20 -7.81
CA PHE A 65 8.27 -4.08 -8.80
C PHE A 65 9.21 -5.08 -8.14
N ARG A 66 9.01 -6.37 -8.45
CA ARG A 66 9.85 -7.49 -7.98
C ARG A 66 10.38 -8.29 -9.16
N PRO A 67 11.69 -8.27 -9.40
CA PRO A 67 12.30 -9.00 -10.52
C PRO A 67 11.95 -10.51 -10.55
N SER A 68 11.75 -11.13 -9.38
CA SER A 68 11.36 -12.54 -9.24
C SER A 68 10.03 -12.86 -9.93
N TYR A 69 9.08 -11.92 -9.99
CA TYR A 69 7.80 -12.11 -10.69
C TYR A 69 7.95 -12.33 -12.20
N ARG A 70 9.00 -11.82 -12.83
CA ARG A 70 9.28 -12.07 -14.26
C ARG A 70 9.58 -13.54 -14.55
N LYS A 71 10.06 -14.28 -13.55
CA LYS A 71 10.37 -15.71 -13.67
C LYS A 71 9.11 -16.57 -13.75
N ILE A 72 7.96 -16.05 -13.31
CA ILE A 72 6.67 -16.76 -13.34
C ILE A 72 6.31 -17.17 -14.77
N LYS A 73 6.42 -16.24 -15.74
CA LYS A 73 6.13 -16.52 -17.15
C LYS A 73 7.05 -17.62 -17.68
N THR A 74 8.35 -17.50 -17.45
CA THR A 74 9.34 -18.49 -17.89
C THR A 74 9.01 -19.86 -17.30
N PHE A 75 8.67 -19.92 -15.99
CA PHE A 75 8.27 -21.17 -15.35
C PHE A 75 7.01 -21.77 -16.00
N ILE A 76 5.96 -20.97 -16.22
CA ILE A 76 4.72 -21.45 -16.86
C ILE A 76 5.01 -22.02 -18.25
N ASP A 77 5.92 -21.41 -19.00
CA ASP A 77 6.30 -21.87 -20.35
C ASP A 77 7.03 -23.22 -20.32
N THR A 78 7.66 -23.61 -19.21
CA THR A 78 8.33 -24.93 -19.06
C THR A 78 7.36 -26.05 -18.69
N LEU A 79 6.13 -25.75 -18.31
CA LEU A 79 5.17 -26.75 -17.90
C LEU A 79 4.69 -27.60 -19.09
N PRO A 80 4.62 -28.94 -18.95
CA PRO A 80 4.25 -29.85 -20.04
C PRO A 80 2.78 -29.69 -20.46
N ALA A 81 1.91 -29.33 -19.54
CA ALA A 81 0.52 -28.97 -19.80
C ALA A 81 0.35 -27.47 -19.47
N LYS A 82 -0.36 -26.74 -20.32
CA LYS A 82 -0.64 -25.32 -20.07
C LYS A 82 -1.75 -25.20 -19.03
N PRO A 83 -1.46 -24.77 -17.80
CA PRO A 83 -2.47 -24.54 -16.79
C PRO A 83 -3.34 -23.33 -17.16
N VAL A 84 -4.51 -23.24 -16.53
CA VAL A 84 -5.25 -21.98 -16.51
C VAL A 84 -4.48 -21.01 -15.62
N VAL A 85 -4.14 -19.84 -16.18
CA VAL A 85 -3.40 -18.80 -15.45
C VAL A 85 -4.33 -17.67 -15.09
N THR A 86 -4.37 -17.32 -13.82
CA THR A 86 -5.14 -16.19 -13.30
C THR A 86 -4.21 -15.24 -12.54
N ALA A 87 -4.40 -13.94 -12.76
CA ALA A 87 -3.60 -12.89 -12.13
C ALA A 87 -4.52 -11.94 -11.37
N PHE A 88 -4.18 -11.68 -10.11
CA PHE A 88 -4.95 -10.82 -9.22
C PHE A 88 -4.12 -9.63 -8.78
N THR A 89 -4.75 -8.48 -8.72
CA THR A 89 -4.18 -7.27 -8.15
C THR A 89 -5.29 -6.37 -7.62
N ALA A 90 -5.04 -5.71 -6.50
CA ALA A 90 -5.97 -4.74 -5.93
C ALA A 90 -5.75 -3.32 -6.48
N THR A 91 -4.57 -3.03 -7.01
CA THR A 91 -4.15 -1.68 -7.40
C THR A 91 -3.36 -1.73 -8.70
N ALA A 92 -4.03 -1.48 -9.82
CA ALA A 92 -3.36 -1.37 -11.11
C ALA A 92 -3.95 -0.20 -11.91
N THR A 93 -3.09 0.70 -12.34
CA THR A 93 -3.44 1.67 -13.36
C THR A 93 -3.51 0.97 -14.73
N SER A 94 -4.13 1.57 -15.73
CA SER A 94 -4.22 1.00 -17.08
C SER A 94 -2.84 0.63 -17.65
N LEU A 95 -1.83 1.45 -17.41
CA LEU A 95 -0.45 1.20 -17.84
C LEU A 95 0.13 -0.06 -17.17
N VAL A 96 -0.08 -0.23 -15.88
CA VAL A 96 0.38 -1.40 -15.12
C VAL A 96 -0.36 -2.66 -15.58
N GLU A 97 -1.66 -2.58 -15.84
CA GLU A 97 -2.47 -3.70 -16.34
C GLU A 97 -1.97 -4.20 -17.70
N GLU A 98 -1.71 -3.30 -18.65
CA GLU A 98 -1.20 -3.65 -19.97
C GLU A 98 0.18 -4.31 -19.90
N ASP A 99 1.08 -3.74 -19.07
CA ASP A 99 2.42 -4.30 -18.88
C ASP A 99 2.37 -5.67 -18.21
N MET A 100 1.50 -5.84 -17.22
CA MET A 100 1.23 -7.10 -16.53
C MET A 100 0.75 -8.18 -17.51
N LYS A 101 -0.24 -7.86 -18.36
CA LYS A 101 -0.74 -8.77 -19.39
C LYS A 101 0.36 -9.19 -20.35
N ARG A 102 1.18 -8.25 -20.81
CA ARG A 102 2.32 -8.52 -21.70
C ARG A 102 3.37 -9.38 -21.02
N SER A 103 3.78 -9.02 -19.82
CA SER A 103 4.86 -9.67 -19.06
C SER A 103 4.50 -11.10 -18.64
N LEU A 104 3.23 -11.39 -18.37
CA LEU A 104 2.73 -12.71 -18.00
C LEU A 104 2.21 -13.52 -19.20
N GLY A 105 2.20 -12.95 -20.40
CA GLY A 105 1.67 -13.62 -21.59
C GLY A 105 0.14 -13.77 -21.60
N LEU A 106 -0.58 -12.88 -20.91
CA LEU A 106 -2.03 -12.90 -20.72
C LEU A 106 -2.78 -11.95 -21.68
N GLY A 107 -2.21 -11.64 -22.84
CA GLY A 107 -2.78 -10.66 -23.78
C GLY A 107 -4.20 -10.97 -24.28
N LYS A 108 -4.62 -12.25 -24.23
CA LYS A 108 -5.98 -12.69 -24.59
C LYS A 108 -6.85 -13.06 -23.39
N ALA A 109 -6.41 -12.79 -22.18
CA ALA A 109 -7.15 -13.13 -20.97
C ALA A 109 -8.39 -12.25 -20.82
N ALA A 110 -9.47 -12.83 -20.31
CA ALA A 110 -10.62 -12.06 -19.87
C ALA A 110 -10.24 -11.21 -18.65
N VAL A 111 -10.73 -9.98 -18.60
CA VAL A 111 -10.47 -9.04 -17.51
C VAL A 111 -11.76 -8.82 -16.74
N PHE A 112 -11.70 -9.07 -15.45
CA PHE A 112 -12.79 -8.81 -14.52
C PHE A 112 -12.36 -7.68 -13.58
N ARG A 113 -13.12 -6.59 -13.56
CA ARG A 113 -12.89 -5.46 -12.65
C ARG A 113 -14.08 -5.36 -11.71
N THR A 114 -13.80 -5.40 -10.42
CA THR A 114 -14.72 -4.95 -9.39
C THR A 114 -14.30 -3.53 -9.05
N GLY A 115 -15.23 -2.57 -8.99
CA GLY A 115 -14.89 -1.18 -8.72
C GLY A 115 -14.01 -1.02 -7.48
N LEU A 116 -13.12 -0.04 -7.51
CA LEU A 116 -12.27 0.33 -6.37
C LEU A 116 -13.04 1.09 -5.28
N ASP A 117 -14.27 1.49 -5.59
CA ASP A 117 -15.04 2.29 -4.67
C ASP A 117 -15.38 1.52 -3.38
N ARG A 118 -15.00 2.11 -2.25
CA ARG A 118 -15.26 1.61 -0.90
C ARG A 118 -16.19 2.59 -0.15
N PRO A 119 -17.52 2.45 -0.34
CA PRO A 119 -18.48 3.41 0.21
C PRO A 119 -18.50 3.51 1.74
N ASN A 120 -18.00 2.54 2.43
CA ASN A 120 -17.92 2.51 3.87
C ASN A 120 -16.68 3.23 4.45
N LEU A 121 -15.73 3.66 3.61
CA LEU A 121 -14.54 4.38 4.05
C LEU A 121 -14.75 5.90 3.97
N SER A 122 -14.40 6.60 5.04
CA SER A 122 -14.28 8.06 5.08
C SER A 122 -12.81 8.47 5.01
N PHE A 123 -12.46 9.35 4.07
CA PHE A 123 -11.08 9.82 3.86
C PHE A 123 -10.91 11.23 4.38
N ARG A 124 -9.86 11.50 5.14
CA ARG A 124 -9.52 12.83 5.67
C ARG A 124 -8.03 13.10 5.54
N VAL A 125 -7.67 14.31 5.17
CA VAL A 125 -6.30 14.84 5.24
C VAL A 125 -6.29 15.99 6.23
N ILE A 126 -5.39 15.92 7.21
CA ILE A 126 -5.26 16.91 8.27
C ILE A 126 -3.91 17.60 8.15
N HIS A 127 -3.94 18.92 8.03
CA HIS A 127 -2.78 19.78 7.89
C HIS A 127 -2.45 20.49 9.20
N GLY A 128 -1.16 20.67 9.47
CA GLY A 128 -0.68 21.53 10.57
C GLY A 128 -0.96 21.01 11.98
N ALA A 129 -1.41 19.78 12.15
CA ALA A 129 -1.64 19.19 13.47
C ALA A 129 -0.31 18.77 14.14
N ASP A 130 -0.24 18.89 15.47
CA ASP A 130 0.71 18.08 16.23
C ASP A 130 0.32 16.61 16.08
N ARG A 131 1.09 15.89 15.29
CA ARG A 131 0.78 14.50 14.90
C ARG A 131 0.74 13.56 16.09
N LYS A 132 1.66 13.73 17.07
CA LYS A 132 1.73 12.85 18.23
C LYS A 132 0.54 13.07 19.16
N ASP A 133 0.19 14.31 19.40
CA ASP A 133 -0.98 14.69 20.19
C ASP A 133 -2.27 14.24 19.51
N PHE A 134 -2.39 14.44 18.19
CA PHE A 134 -3.55 13.97 17.42
C PHE A 134 -3.74 12.45 17.56
N ILE A 135 -2.70 11.65 17.31
CA ILE A 135 -2.75 10.18 17.41
C ILE A 135 -3.16 9.77 18.81
N LEU A 136 -2.55 10.37 19.84
CA LEU A 136 -2.85 10.02 21.23
C LEU A 136 -4.32 10.25 21.54
N ARG A 137 -4.84 11.44 21.27
CA ARG A 137 -6.26 11.77 21.50
C ARG A 137 -7.20 10.89 20.70
N TYR A 138 -6.86 10.66 19.42
CA TYR A 138 -7.69 9.82 18.54
C TYR A 138 -7.80 8.40 19.09
N VAL A 139 -6.68 7.76 19.41
CA VAL A 139 -6.65 6.40 19.95
C VAL A 139 -7.35 6.30 21.30
N GLN A 140 -7.21 7.32 22.18
CA GLN A 140 -7.92 7.35 23.46
C GLN A 140 -9.44 7.40 23.28
N ASN A 141 -9.93 8.18 22.32
CA ASN A 141 -11.36 8.28 22.02
C ASN A 141 -11.94 7.03 21.36
N HIS A 142 -11.08 6.21 20.72
CA HIS A 142 -11.45 4.99 20.00
C HIS A 142 -10.89 3.72 20.68
N GLY A 143 -10.71 3.74 21.98
CA GLY A 143 -9.95 2.72 22.73
C GLY A 143 -10.50 1.29 22.69
N LYS A 144 -11.72 1.07 22.19
CA LYS A 144 -12.33 -0.25 21.97
C LYS A 144 -12.28 -0.71 20.50
N GLU A 145 -11.81 0.13 19.62
CA GLU A 145 -11.80 -0.11 18.19
C GLU A 145 -10.42 -0.56 17.71
N SER A 146 -10.39 -1.51 16.79
CA SER A 146 -9.14 -1.93 16.17
C SER A 146 -8.70 -0.94 15.11
N GLY A 147 -7.42 -0.52 15.15
CA GLY A 147 -6.85 0.42 14.22
C GLY A 147 -5.39 0.17 13.89
N ILE A 148 -4.95 0.73 12.77
CA ILE A 148 -3.57 0.64 12.29
C ILE A 148 -3.02 2.05 12.14
N ILE A 149 -1.79 2.27 12.61
CA ILE A 149 -1.05 3.53 12.45
C ILE A 149 0.16 3.26 11.57
N TYR A 150 0.15 3.76 10.35
CA TYR A 150 1.27 3.63 9.43
C TYR A 150 2.28 4.76 9.58
N CYS A 151 3.55 4.38 9.67
CA CYS A 151 4.69 5.30 9.74
C CYS A 151 5.67 5.02 8.59
N ALA A 152 6.28 6.06 8.04
CA ALA A 152 7.24 5.92 6.95
C ALA A 152 8.56 5.27 7.37
N THR A 153 8.95 5.37 8.64
CA THR A 153 10.24 4.88 9.16
C THR A 153 10.09 3.98 10.38
N ARG A 154 11.06 3.06 10.56
CA ARG A 154 11.13 2.20 11.75
C ARG A 154 11.21 3.02 13.05
N LYS A 155 12.03 4.08 13.05
CA LYS A 155 12.18 4.99 14.19
C LYS A 155 10.84 5.62 14.58
N ALA A 156 10.06 6.09 13.62
CA ALA A 156 8.74 6.64 13.91
C ALA A 156 7.78 5.59 14.48
N VAL A 157 7.84 4.33 14.01
CA VAL A 157 7.07 3.23 14.59
C VAL A 157 7.41 3.05 16.07
N ASP A 158 8.70 2.98 16.41
CA ASP A 158 9.13 2.79 17.79
C ASP A 158 8.72 3.98 18.67
N GLU A 159 8.91 5.22 18.21
CA GLU A 159 8.53 6.42 18.95
C GLU A 159 7.01 6.48 19.24
N ILE A 160 6.17 6.19 18.26
CA ILE A 160 4.70 6.21 18.45
C ILE A 160 4.28 5.05 19.34
N TYR A 161 4.86 3.86 19.18
CA TYR A 161 4.59 2.72 20.04
C TYR A 161 4.93 3.03 21.52
N GLU A 162 6.12 3.57 21.79
CA GLU A 162 6.55 3.93 23.14
C GLU A 162 5.67 5.02 23.75
N MET A 163 5.27 6.01 22.97
CA MET A 163 4.32 7.04 23.39
C MET A 163 2.98 6.42 23.85
N LEU A 164 2.41 5.49 23.05
CA LEU A 164 1.15 4.82 23.39
C LEU A 164 1.32 3.91 24.62
N ALA A 165 2.42 3.15 24.70
CA ALA A 165 2.72 2.26 25.81
C ALA A 165 2.90 3.03 27.13
N SER A 166 3.57 4.20 27.12
CA SER A 166 3.71 5.08 28.29
C SER A 166 2.37 5.58 28.84
N ARG A 167 1.34 5.62 28.01
CA ARG A 167 -0.04 5.98 28.36
C ARG A 167 -0.93 4.77 28.67
N LYS A 168 -0.31 3.57 28.84
CA LYS A 168 -0.99 2.30 29.14
C LYS A 168 -1.98 1.85 28.06
N ILE A 169 -1.80 2.31 26.82
CA ILE A 169 -2.59 1.87 25.68
C ILE A 169 -2.00 0.56 25.16
N LYS A 170 -2.82 -0.48 25.03
CA LYS A 170 -2.41 -1.79 24.50
C LYS A 170 -2.19 -1.69 23.00
N ALA A 171 -0.97 -1.40 22.60
CA ALA A 171 -0.54 -1.33 21.22
C ALA A 171 0.50 -2.42 20.89
N GLY A 172 0.60 -2.80 19.63
CA GLY A 172 1.70 -3.56 19.06
C GLY A 172 2.52 -2.72 18.10
N ARG A 173 3.71 -3.19 17.77
CA ARG A 173 4.54 -2.60 16.72
C ARG A 173 4.99 -3.64 15.70
N TYR A 174 5.18 -3.19 14.45
CA TYR A 174 5.61 -4.09 13.37
C TYR A 174 6.46 -3.36 12.33
N HIS A 175 7.70 -3.79 12.16
CA HIS A 175 8.58 -3.34 11.08
C HIS A 175 9.67 -4.37 10.78
N ALA A 176 10.29 -4.30 9.61
CA ALA A 176 11.27 -5.27 9.12
C ALA A 176 12.55 -5.39 9.97
N GLY A 177 12.83 -4.43 10.87
CA GLY A 177 13.96 -4.49 11.80
C GLY A 177 13.72 -5.31 13.08
N MET A 178 12.50 -5.85 13.26
CA MET A 178 12.17 -6.69 14.41
C MET A 178 12.49 -8.17 14.12
N GLU A 179 12.72 -8.93 15.17
CA GLU A 179 12.85 -10.40 15.10
C GLU A 179 11.55 -11.05 14.61
N ASP A 180 11.67 -12.13 13.85
CA ASP A 180 10.54 -12.83 13.25
C ASP A 180 9.51 -13.30 14.27
N GLY A 181 9.98 -13.81 15.42
CA GLY A 181 9.12 -14.25 16.51
C GLY A 181 8.28 -13.10 17.10
N ALA A 182 8.91 -11.94 17.30
CA ALA A 182 8.22 -10.75 17.81
C ALA A 182 7.20 -10.21 16.79
N ARG A 183 7.54 -10.22 15.49
CA ARG A 183 6.61 -9.83 14.41
C ARG A 183 5.39 -10.75 14.38
N LYS A 184 5.62 -12.07 14.38
CA LYS A 184 4.55 -13.07 14.37
C LYS A 184 3.62 -12.91 15.57
N LYS A 185 4.19 -12.78 16.77
CA LYS A 185 3.41 -12.56 17.98
C LYS A 185 2.57 -11.28 17.93
N GLY A 186 3.18 -10.15 17.52
CA GLY A 186 2.45 -8.88 17.38
C GLY A 186 1.29 -8.99 16.38
N GLN A 187 1.50 -9.65 15.26
CA GLN A 187 0.47 -9.89 14.27
C GLN A 187 -0.66 -10.78 14.81
N GLU A 188 -0.34 -11.86 15.51
CA GLU A 188 -1.33 -12.74 16.14
C GLU A 188 -2.12 -11.99 17.22
N ASP A 189 -1.45 -11.23 18.07
CA ASP A 189 -2.10 -10.46 19.13
C ASP A 189 -3.08 -9.41 18.55
N PHE A 190 -2.74 -8.79 17.44
CA PHE A 190 -3.64 -7.89 16.74
C PHE A 190 -4.80 -8.62 16.03
N SER A 191 -4.53 -9.74 15.39
CA SER A 191 -5.55 -10.53 14.67
C SER A 191 -6.62 -11.09 15.61
N PHE A 192 -6.23 -11.46 16.84
CA PHE A 192 -7.12 -12.02 17.86
C PHE A 192 -7.63 -11.00 18.88
N ASP A 193 -7.57 -9.69 18.59
CA ASP A 193 -8.06 -8.60 19.45
C ASP A 193 -7.43 -8.54 20.85
N ARG A 194 -6.24 -9.15 21.05
CA ARG A 194 -5.49 -9.02 22.32
C ARG A 194 -4.88 -7.62 22.47
N ILE A 195 -4.59 -6.98 21.36
CA ILE A 195 -4.24 -5.57 21.20
C ILE A 195 -5.16 -4.93 20.16
N HIS A 196 -5.51 -3.66 20.34
CA HIS A 196 -6.41 -2.96 19.44
C HIS A 196 -5.69 -2.02 18.46
N VAL A 197 -4.48 -1.61 18.77
CA VAL A 197 -3.70 -0.68 17.95
C VAL A 197 -2.44 -1.36 17.45
N MET A 198 -2.20 -1.31 16.13
CA MET A 198 -0.93 -1.71 15.54
C MET A 198 -0.22 -0.51 14.95
N VAL A 199 1.01 -0.23 15.40
CA VAL A 199 1.88 0.81 14.82
C VAL A 199 2.88 0.13 13.90
N ALA A 200 2.92 0.49 12.62
CA ALA A 200 3.69 -0.28 11.65
C ALA A 200 4.25 0.55 10.49
N THR A 201 5.26 -0.01 9.83
CA THR A 201 5.63 0.40 8.48
C THR A 201 4.77 -0.37 7.45
N ASN A 202 4.91 -0.04 6.17
CA ASN A 202 4.29 -0.77 5.05
C ASN A 202 4.59 -2.28 5.03
N ALA A 203 5.61 -2.74 5.77
CA ALA A 203 5.89 -4.17 5.95
C ALA A 203 4.75 -4.92 6.66
N PHE A 204 3.90 -4.21 7.41
CA PHE A 204 2.69 -4.75 8.01
C PHE A 204 1.54 -4.62 7.02
N GLY A 205 1.32 -5.65 6.26
CA GLY A 205 0.27 -5.54 5.26
C GLY A 205 -0.03 -6.83 4.54
N MET A 206 0.94 -7.44 3.90
CA MET A 206 0.71 -8.68 3.18
C MET A 206 0.29 -9.81 4.14
N GLY A 207 -0.82 -10.46 3.82
CA GLY A 207 -1.33 -11.60 4.62
C GLY A 207 -2.10 -11.22 5.90
N ILE A 208 -2.45 -9.96 6.11
CA ILE A 208 -3.30 -9.56 7.24
C ILE A 208 -4.75 -9.57 6.80
N ASP A 209 -5.49 -10.50 7.36
CA ASP A 209 -6.94 -10.63 7.15
C ASP A 209 -7.68 -10.34 8.45
N LYS A 210 -7.72 -9.07 8.83
CA LYS A 210 -8.53 -8.58 9.95
C LYS A 210 -9.64 -7.70 9.39
N SER A 211 -10.87 -8.18 9.50
CA SER A 211 -12.04 -7.53 8.88
C SER A 211 -12.54 -6.30 9.65
N ASN A 212 -12.38 -6.29 10.97
CA ASN A 212 -12.95 -5.31 11.89
C ASN A 212 -12.02 -4.12 12.21
N VAL A 213 -11.12 -3.73 11.31
CA VAL A 213 -10.30 -2.51 11.47
C VAL A 213 -11.19 -1.29 11.27
N ARG A 214 -11.32 -0.44 12.30
CA ARG A 214 -12.21 0.73 12.28
C ARG A 214 -11.53 1.99 11.82
N TYR A 215 -10.21 2.08 11.95
CA TYR A 215 -9.46 3.22 11.45
C TYR A 215 -8.06 2.84 10.95
N VAL A 216 -7.60 3.59 9.97
CA VAL A 216 -6.21 3.60 9.51
C VAL A 216 -5.70 5.04 9.57
N LEU A 217 -4.66 5.27 10.38
CA LEU A 217 -4.01 6.56 10.49
C LEU A 217 -2.66 6.51 9.77
N HIS A 218 -2.38 7.48 8.94
CA HIS A 218 -1.04 7.68 8.38
C HIS A 218 -0.36 8.81 9.13
N TYR A 219 0.65 8.48 9.92
CA TYR A 219 1.46 9.45 10.68
C TYR A 219 2.26 10.37 9.75
N GLN A 220 2.65 9.85 8.61
CA GLN A 220 3.38 10.55 7.55
C GLN A 220 2.78 10.16 6.19
N MET A 221 2.96 11.03 5.20
CA MET A 221 2.50 10.79 3.84
C MET A 221 3.19 9.55 3.25
N PRO A 222 2.43 8.57 2.72
CA PRO A 222 2.97 7.44 1.98
C PRO A 222 3.70 7.89 0.70
N LYS A 223 4.52 7.00 0.16
CA LYS A 223 5.31 7.29 -1.06
C LYS A 223 4.46 7.42 -2.33
N SER A 224 3.26 6.85 -2.37
CA SER A 224 2.40 6.83 -3.56
C SER A 224 0.93 6.60 -3.21
N MET A 225 0.04 6.89 -4.17
CA MET A 225 -1.39 6.67 -4.07
C MET A 225 -1.74 5.17 -3.94
N GLU A 226 -0.99 4.31 -4.61
CA GLU A 226 -1.18 2.87 -4.54
C GLU A 226 -0.89 2.34 -3.14
N THR A 227 0.25 2.77 -2.55
CA THR A 227 0.61 2.41 -1.17
C THR A 227 -0.45 2.93 -0.20
N TYR A 228 -0.85 4.18 -0.34
CA TYR A 228 -1.90 4.78 0.49
C TYR A 228 -3.20 3.99 0.41
N TYR A 229 -3.65 3.67 -0.81
CA TYR A 229 -4.92 2.99 -1.02
C TYR A 229 -4.89 1.54 -0.50
N GLN A 230 -3.80 0.81 -0.68
CA GLN A 230 -3.61 -0.53 -0.12
C GLN A 230 -3.64 -0.52 1.41
N GLU A 231 -2.99 0.46 2.05
CA GLU A 231 -2.95 0.59 3.50
C GLU A 231 -4.30 1.04 4.05
N ALA A 232 -4.91 2.08 3.49
CA ALA A 232 -6.25 2.55 3.85
C ALA A 232 -7.33 1.49 3.63
N GLY A 233 -7.22 0.70 2.56
CA GLY A 233 -8.14 -0.37 2.20
C GLY A 233 -8.20 -1.54 3.19
N ARG A 234 -7.33 -1.56 4.21
CA ARG A 234 -7.41 -2.53 5.32
C ARG A 234 -8.52 -2.20 6.29
N ALA A 235 -8.97 -0.95 6.31
CA ALA A 235 -10.11 -0.53 7.12
C ALA A 235 -11.42 -1.09 6.56
N GLY A 236 -12.34 -1.45 7.45
CA GLY A 236 -13.71 -1.79 7.13
C GLY A 236 -13.91 -2.91 6.09
N ARG A 237 -13.10 -3.96 6.09
CA ARG A 237 -13.27 -5.10 5.18
C ARG A 237 -14.59 -5.85 5.38
N ASP A 238 -15.17 -5.75 6.54
CA ASP A 238 -16.50 -6.27 6.88
C ASP A 238 -17.67 -5.40 6.37
N GLY A 239 -17.37 -4.31 5.66
CA GLY A 239 -18.38 -3.37 5.14
C GLY A 239 -18.85 -2.33 6.16
N ALA A 240 -18.45 -2.44 7.44
CA ALA A 240 -18.81 -1.43 8.44
C ALA A 240 -18.00 -0.13 8.21
N LYS A 241 -18.55 1.00 8.68
CA LYS A 241 -17.92 2.31 8.56
C LYS A 241 -16.53 2.30 9.18
N ALA A 242 -15.58 2.93 8.48
CA ALA A 242 -14.21 3.07 8.96
C ALA A 242 -13.58 4.38 8.45
N GLU A 243 -12.62 4.90 9.21
CA GLU A 243 -11.96 6.16 8.91
C GLU A 243 -10.52 5.96 8.43
N CYS A 244 -10.14 6.70 7.39
CA CYS A 244 -8.79 6.74 6.84
C CYS A 244 -8.28 8.17 6.96
N ILE A 245 -7.36 8.42 7.90
CA ILE A 245 -6.89 9.77 8.22
C ILE A 245 -5.39 9.86 7.91
N LEU A 246 -5.02 10.86 7.13
CA LEU A 246 -3.63 11.15 6.81
C LEU A 246 -3.23 12.48 7.47
N LEU A 247 -2.15 12.44 8.25
CA LEU A 247 -1.56 13.62 8.88
C LEU A 247 -0.46 14.15 7.97
N TYR A 248 -0.78 15.17 7.19
CA TYR A 248 0.11 15.73 6.18
C TYR A 248 0.99 16.86 6.72
N SER A 249 2.22 16.88 6.26
CA SER A 249 3.16 18.01 6.35
C SER A 249 4.01 18.08 5.09
N GLY A 250 4.29 19.28 4.60
CA GLY A 250 5.20 19.47 3.46
C GLY A 250 6.60 18.88 3.65
N GLN A 251 7.05 18.70 4.90
CA GLN A 251 8.30 18.01 5.21
C GLN A 251 8.32 16.54 4.76
N ASP A 252 7.16 15.89 4.68
CA ASP A 252 7.08 14.50 4.23
C ASP A 252 7.51 14.35 2.77
N VAL A 253 7.21 15.33 1.93
CA VAL A 253 7.65 15.37 0.53
C VAL A 253 9.19 15.41 0.47
N GLY A 254 9.83 16.20 1.33
CA GLY A 254 11.28 16.25 1.43
C GLY A 254 11.90 14.91 1.84
N ILE A 255 11.30 14.21 2.81
CA ILE A 255 11.72 12.87 3.24
C ILE A 255 11.61 11.88 2.08
N GLN A 256 10.48 11.85 1.38
CA GLN A 256 10.28 10.94 0.26
C GLN A 256 11.23 11.24 -0.91
N ARG A 257 11.47 12.51 -1.23
CA ARG A 257 12.48 12.90 -2.23
C ARG A 257 13.87 12.38 -1.86
N TYR A 258 14.29 12.57 -0.62
CA TYR A 258 15.58 12.06 -0.15
C TYR A 258 15.68 10.53 -0.30
N LEU A 259 14.61 9.79 0.00
CA LEU A 259 14.58 8.33 -0.16
C LEU A 259 14.67 7.91 -1.64
N ILE A 260 14.03 8.63 -2.55
CA ILE A 260 14.13 8.39 -4.00
C ILE A 260 15.57 8.64 -4.49
N GLU A 261 16.17 9.77 -4.10
CA GLU A 261 17.52 10.13 -4.53
C GLU A 261 18.59 9.17 -3.99
N SER A 262 18.46 8.74 -2.73
CA SER A 262 19.41 7.82 -2.09
C SER A 262 19.28 6.36 -2.53
N GLY A 263 18.23 6.03 -3.29
CA GLY A 263 18.00 4.68 -3.82
C GLY A 263 18.92 4.36 -5.01
N ASN A 264 19.23 3.08 -5.19
CA ASN A 264 20.04 2.57 -6.32
C ASN A 264 19.21 2.33 -7.60
N GLN A 265 18.23 3.19 -7.85
CA GLN A 265 17.32 3.09 -8.99
C GLN A 265 17.90 3.78 -10.23
N THR A 266 17.47 3.34 -11.42
CA THR A 266 17.79 4.04 -12.67
C THR A 266 17.05 5.39 -12.74
N ASP A 267 17.55 6.33 -13.53
CA ASP A 267 16.93 7.66 -13.68
C ASP A 267 15.46 7.56 -14.12
N GLY A 268 15.13 6.63 -15.02
CA GLY A 268 13.75 6.39 -15.42
C GLY A 268 12.85 5.89 -14.28
N GLN A 269 13.37 5.07 -13.37
CA GLN A 269 12.64 4.62 -12.19
C GLN A 269 12.46 5.74 -11.17
N LYS A 270 13.49 6.57 -10.98
CA LYS A 270 13.39 7.75 -10.11
C LYS A 270 12.34 8.73 -10.61
N GLN A 271 12.28 8.98 -11.93
CA GLN A 271 11.27 9.85 -12.50
C GLN A 271 9.86 9.33 -12.22
N MET A 272 9.63 8.02 -12.38
CA MET A 272 8.33 7.42 -12.06
C MET A 272 7.96 7.54 -10.58
N ASP A 273 8.94 7.38 -9.69
CA ASP A 273 8.71 7.53 -8.26
C ASP A 273 8.42 9.00 -7.90
N TYR A 274 9.02 9.96 -8.60
CA TYR A 274 8.64 11.37 -8.49
C TYR A 274 7.20 11.64 -8.95
N ASP A 275 6.80 11.08 -10.10
CA ASP A 275 5.43 11.26 -10.61
C ASP A 275 4.39 10.72 -9.62
N ARG A 276 4.67 9.56 -9.00
CA ARG A 276 3.84 8.98 -7.94
C ARG A 276 3.82 9.85 -6.68
N LEU A 277 4.98 10.35 -6.28
CA LEU A 277 5.09 11.26 -5.13
C LEU A 277 4.28 12.53 -5.36
N TYR A 278 4.36 13.13 -6.54
CA TYR A 278 3.59 14.32 -6.87
C TYR A 278 2.07 14.05 -6.94
N ALA A 279 1.65 12.88 -7.41
CA ALA A 279 0.25 12.50 -7.36
C ALA A 279 -0.24 12.35 -5.91
N MET A 280 0.58 11.78 -5.02
CA MET A 280 0.26 11.66 -3.59
C MET A 280 0.23 13.01 -2.89
N ASP A 281 1.15 13.90 -3.20
CA ASP A 281 1.18 15.28 -2.70
C ASP A 281 -0.03 16.07 -3.19
N GLY A 282 -0.39 15.91 -4.47
CA GLY A 282 -1.61 16.45 -5.06
C GLY A 282 -2.88 15.98 -4.35
N TYR A 283 -2.97 14.70 -3.97
CA TYR A 283 -4.04 14.17 -3.14
C TYR A 283 -4.11 14.87 -1.77
N CYS A 284 -2.96 15.04 -1.13
CA CYS A 284 -2.90 15.72 0.16
C CYS A 284 -3.29 17.20 0.08
N SER A 285 -3.01 17.84 -1.04
CA SER A 285 -3.20 19.29 -1.24
C SER A 285 -4.53 19.66 -1.92
N THR A 286 -5.28 18.66 -2.44
CA THR A 286 -6.52 18.94 -3.17
C THR A 286 -7.59 19.56 -2.27
N THR A 287 -8.31 20.52 -2.80
CA THR A 287 -9.54 21.07 -2.20
C THR A 287 -10.80 20.36 -2.69
N GLY A 288 -10.66 19.52 -3.72
CA GLY A 288 -11.73 18.68 -4.26
C GLY A 288 -12.06 17.46 -3.41
N CYS A 289 -12.98 16.64 -3.88
CA CYS A 289 -13.37 15.41 -3.21
C CYS A 289 -12.20 14.42 -3.14
N LEU A 290 -11.78 14.02 -1.93
CA LEU A 290 -10.67 13.07 -1.72
C LEU A 290 -10.97 11.70 -2.34
N ARG A 291 -12.20 11.23 -2.25
CA ARG A 291 -12.61 9.96 -2.83
C ARG A 291 -12.56 9.99 -4.35
N ASN A 292 -13.08 11.05 -4.97
CA ASN A 292 -13.02 11.23 -6.41
C ASN A 292 -11.56 11.28 -6.89
N TYR A 293 -10.68 11.95 -6.16
CA TYR A 293 -9.26 11.99 -6.49
C TYR A 293 -8.66 10.57 -6.56
N ILE A 294 -8.96 9.71 -5.56
CA ILE A 294 -8.49 8.32 -5.54
C ILE A 294 -9.02 7.56 -6.76
N LEU A 295 -10.33 7.60 -7.00
CA LEU A 295 -10.96 6.84 -8.09
C LEU A 295 -10.43 7.28 -9.46
N ASN A 296 -10.32 8.59 -9.69
CA ASN A 296 -9.76 9.14 -10.93
C ASN A 296 -8.30 8.74 -11.14
N TYR A 297 -7.49 8.70 -10.07
CA TYR A 297 -6.10 8.26 -10.16
C TYR A 297 -5.98 6.83 -10.72
N PHE A 298 -6.89 5.94 -10.33
CA PHE A 298 -6.95 4.57 -10.84
C PHE A 298 -7.76 4.40 -12.12
N GLY A 299 -8.27 5.49 -12.70
CA GLY A 299 -8.99 5.48 -13.97
C GLY A 299 -10.48 5.13 -13.84
N GLU A 300 -11.06 5.24 -12.65
CA GLU A 300 -12.50 5.14 -12.44
C GLU A 300 -13.16 6.52 -12.47
N THR A 301 -14.33 6.60 -13.11
CA THR A 301 -15.16 7.81 -13.06
C THR A 301 -15.96 7.82 -11.77
N ALA A 302 -16.01 8.97 -11.11
CA ALA A 302 -16.79 9.16 -9.90
C ALA A 302 -17.50 10.51 -9.92
N ASP A 303 -18.53 10.64 -9.10
CA ASP A 303 -19.23 11.91 -8.89
C ASP A 303 -18.28 12.99 -8.35
N GLU A 304 -18.48 14.23 -8.69
CA GLU A 304 -17.64 15.35 -8.24
C GLU A 304 -17.51 15.42 -6.73
N THR A 305 -18.53 15.00 -5.99
CA THR A 305 -18.57 15.01 -4.52
C THR A 305 -19.10 13.71 -3.96
N CYS A 306 -18.49 13.20 -2.89
CA CYS A 306 -18.97 12.00 -2.21
C CYS A 306 -19.81 12.29 -0.96
N GLY A 307 -19.89 13.55 -0.50
CA GLY A 307 -20.63 13.97 0.69
C GLY A 307 -20.09 13.50 2.04
N ARG A 308 -18.96 12.75 2.10
CA ARG A 308 -18.48 12.06 3.32
C ARG A 308 -16.97 12.01 3.49
N CYS A 309 -16.20 12.66 2.63
CA CYS A 309 -14.77 12.87 2.89
C CYS A 309 -14.56 14.22 3.59
N GLY A 310 -13.39 14.39 4.22
CA GLY A 310 -13.09 15.61 4.97
C GLY A 310 -13.30 16.89 4.19
N ASN A 311 -12.99 16.91 2.88
CA ASN A 311 -13.19 18.09 2.04
C ASN A 311 -14.67 18.34 1.73
N CYS A 312 -15.47 17.29 1.47
CA CYS A 312 -16.90 17.43 1.23
C CYS A 312 -17.66 17.85 2.48
N GLU A 313 -17.31 17.31 3.66
CA GLU A 313 -17.96 17.60 4.93
C GLU A 313 -17.61 19.01 5.45
N SER A 314 -16.40 19.52 5.13
CA SER A 314 -15.94 20.81 5.66
C SER A 314 -16.75 21.99 5.15
N GLY A 315 -17.59 21.80 4.13
CA GLY A 315 -18.44 22.85 3.57
C GLY A 315 -17.65 24.09 3.10
N ARG A 316 -16.33 23.96 2.94
CA ARG A 316 -15.47 25.05 2.48
C ARG A 316 -15.86 25.41 1.07
N GLY A 317 -16.76 26.37 0.92
CA GLY A 317 -17.06 26.98 -0.36
C GLY A 317 -15.76 27.48 -1.00
N LYS A 318 -15.65 27.34 -2.31
CA LYS A 318 -14.57 28.00 -3.05
C LYS A 318 -14.69 29.48 -2.78
N VAL A 319 -13.66 30.08 -2.18
CA VAL A 319 -13.57 31.55 -2.04
C VAL A 319 -12.84 32.04 -3.28
N ASP A 320 -13.40 33.03 -3.95
CA ASP A 320 -12.70 33.69 -5.03
C ASP A 320 -11.60 34.57 -4.42
N ILE A 321 -10.35 34.18 -4.72
CA ILE A 321 -9.13 34.88 -4.27
C ILE A 321 -8.43 35.54 -5.45
N THR A 322 -9.16 35.88 -6.54
CA THR A 322 -8.56 36.42 -7.75
C THR A 322 -7.79 37.71 -7.47
N ASP A 323 -8.37 38.61 -6.68
CA ASP A 323 -7.74 39.89 -6.34
C ASP A 323 -6.48 39.70 -5.49
N GLU A 324 -6.51 38.84 -4.50
CA GLU A 324 -5.35 38.48 -3.67
C GLU A 324 -4.26 37.80 -4.51
N ALA A 325 -4.63 36.87 -5.39
CA ALA A 325 -3.71 36.23 -6.31
C ALA A 325 -3.03 37.26 -7.24
N VAL A 326 -3.78 38.16 -7.82
CA VAL A 326 -3.24 39.28 -8.65
C VAL A 326 -2.26 40.13 -7.86
N LEU A 327 -2.59 40.46 -6.60
CA LEU A 327 -1.69 41.21 -5.72
C LEU A 327 -0.39 40.48 -5.47
N ILE A 328 -0.47 39.18 -5.14
CA ILE A 328 0.72 38.29 -4.93
C ILE A 328 1.57 38.29 -6.20
N PHE A 329 0.99 38.02 -7.37
CA PHE A 329 1.75 37.98 -8.63
C PHE A 329 2.40 39.34 -8.98
N ARG A 330 1.72 40.45 -8.74
CA ARG A 330 2.31 41.78 -8.92
C ARG A 330 3.49 42.01 -7.99
N THR A 331 3.38 41.58 -6.73
CA THR A 331 4.47 41.67 -5.75
C THR A 331 5.67 40.84 -6.15
N VAL A 332 5.47 39.56 -6.50
CA VAL A 332 6.53 38.67 -6.99
C VAL A 332 7.25 39.29 -8.20
N ARG A 333 6.48 39.79 -9.16
CA ARG A 333 7.03 40.46 -10.35
C ARG A 333 7.84 41.73 -10.01
N SER A 334 7.37 42.54 -9.06
CA SER A 334 8.07 43.75 -8.64
C SER A 334 9.39 43.46 -7.93
N LEU A 335 9.43 42.35 -7.16
CA LEU A 335 10.62 41.89 -6.45
C LEU A 335 11.57 41.08 -7.35
N LYS A 336 11.23 40.87 -8.63
CA LYS A 336 12.00 40.10 -9.63
C LYS A 336 12.41 38.69 -9.10
N GLU A 337 11.54 38.09 -8.35
CA GLU A 337 11.73 36.72 -7.78
C GLU A 337 12.98 36.55 -6.90
N ARG A 338 13.48 37.67 -6.32
CA ARG A 338 14.74 37.67 -5.54
C ARG A 338 14.60 37.16 -4.11
N TYR A 339 13.37 37.08 -3.61
CA TYR A 339 13.11 36.70 -2.21
C TYR A 339 12.16 35.52 -2.13
N GLY A 340 12.38 34.66 -1.16
CA GLY A 340 11.47 33.54 -0.85
C GLY A 340 10.28 33.98 0.01
N ALA A 341 9.32 33.10 0.22
CA ALA A 341 8.08 33.36 0.97
C ALA A 341 8.28 33.70 2.46
N GLY A 342 9.48 33.65 2.98
CA GLY A 342 9.81 33.92 4.38
C GLY A 342 10.50 35.25 4.64
N VAL A 343 10.49 36.18 3.67
CA VAL A 343 11.13 37.50 3.80
C VAL A 343 10.06 38.59 3.84
#